data_d087052c511c508af2ab6091613950a1
#
_entry.id   d087052c511c508af2ab6091613950a1
#
_cell.length_a   1.000
_cell.length_b   1.000
_cell.length_c   1.000
_cell.angle_alpha   90.00
_cell.angle_beta   90.00
_cell.angle_gamma   90.00
#
_symmetry.space_group_name_H-M   'P 1'
#
loop_
_entity.id
_entity.type
_entity.pdbx_description
1 polymer ?
#
loop_
_entity_poly.entity_id
_entity_poly.type
_entity_poly.pdbx_seq_one_letter_code
_entity_poly.pdbx_strand_id
1 'polypeptide(L)'
;MKKVLNETKLKQELTILSNKLNNKCKEVGGGITFICVLNGGFMFFSDLVKLINYPIKIDFIQCKSYNDMQQQELTIVKDIDSDIQDHTIFIVDDILDSGNTMRHLKTHLKYHGAKNIFTVTAVYKENVDFSDNYFIYKQPDNVNPWYVGYGMDDKGYNRNLNSINIV
;
A
#
# COMPACT_ATOMS: atom_id res chain seq x y z
N MET A 1 15.12 16.15 9.63
CA MET A 1 13.85 15.40 9.45
C MET A 1 12.75 15.99 10.34
N LYS A 2 11.60 16.29 9.76
CA LYS A 2 10.41 16.72 10.51
C LYS A 2 9.47 15.52 10.66
N LYS A 3 9.08 15.19 11.90
CA LYS A 3 8.16 14.07 12.17
C LYS A 3 6.73 14.45 11.78
N VAL A 4 6.08 13.61 10.97
CA VAL A 4 4.69 13.74 10.55
C VAL A 4 3.77 12.89 11.43
N LEU A 5 4.08 11.59 11.54
CA LEU A 5 3.40 10.68 12.44
C LEU A 5 4.44 9.98 13.33
N ASN A 6 4.29 10.10 14.64
CA ASN A 6 5.07 9.31 15.59
C ASN A 6 4.47 7.90 15.76
N GLU A 7 5.19 7.02 16.43
CA GLU A 7 4.77 5.62 16.64
C GLU A 7 3.40 5.50 17.30
N THR A 8 3.11 6.33 18.31
CA THR A 8 1.83 6.31 19.01
C THR A 8 0.67 6.66 18.07
N LYS A 9 0.86 7.71 17.26
CA LYS A 9 -0.16 8.13 16.29
C LYS A 9 -0.32 7.11 15.17
N LEU A 10 0.77 6.51 14.68
CA LEU A 10 0.71 5.41 13.73
C LEU A 10 -0.14 4.24 14.23
N LYS A 11 0.07 3.81 15.49
CA LYS A 11 -0.72 2.73 16.11
C LYS A 11 -2.21 3.08 16.21
N GLN A 12 -2.54 4.33 16.54
CA GLN A 12 -3.91 4.81 16.58
C GLN A 12 -4.57 4.78 15.20
N GLU A 13 -3.90 5.31 14.19
CA GLU A 13 -4.42 5.34 12.81
C GLU A 13 -4.53 3.93 12.20
N LEU A 14 -3.58 3.04 12.50
CA LEU A 14 -3.66 1.63 12.13
C LEU A 14 -4.90 0.94 12.73
N THR A 15 -5.20 1.21 14.00
CA THR A 15 -6.39 0.65 14.65
C THR A 15 -7.67 1.13 13.96
N ILE A 16 -7.77 2.41 13.64
CA ILE A 16 -8.91 2.99 12.92
C ILE A 16 -9.05 2.35 11.54
N LEU A 17 -7.94 2.25 10.80
CA LEU A 17 -7.90 1.67 9.47
C LEU A 17 -8.28 0.19 9.49
N SER A 18 -7.69 -0.59 10.40
CA SER A 18 -7.98 -2.03 10.50
C SER A 18 -9.45 -2.32 10.81
N ASN A 19 -10.12 -1.49 11.61
CA ASN A 19 -11.54 -1.61 11.86
C ASN A 19 -12.37 -1.41 10.58
N LYS A 20 -12.01 -0.40 9.75
CA LYS A 20 -12.67 -0.18 8.45
C LYS A 20 -12.46 -1.38 7.53
N LEU A 21 -11.24 -1.90 7.45
CA LEU A 21 -10.90 -3.05 6.61
C LEU A 21 -11.56 -4.35 7.10
N ASN A 22 -11.64 -4.58 8.40
CA ASN A 22 -12.36 -5.71 8.98
C ASN A 22 -13.85 -5.69 8.61
N ASN A 23 -14.49 -4.51 8.65
CA ASN A 23 -15.87 -4.35 8.21
C ASN A 23 -15.99 -4.60 6.71
N LYS A 24 -15.05 -4.09 5.90
CA LYS A 24 -15.05 -4.32 4.45
C LYS A 24 -14.85 -5.80 4.11
N CYS A 25 -13.95 -6.50 4.80
CA CYS A 25 -13.76 -7.94 4.63
C CYS A 25 -15.05 -8.73 4.90
N LYS A 26 -15.79 -8.39 5.97
CA LYS A 26 -17.07 -9.01 6.28
C LYS A 26 -18.14 -8.71 5.22
N GLU A 27 -18.18 -7.47 4.72
CA GLU A 27 -19.13 -7.02 3.70
C GLU A 27 -18.94 -7.78 2.39
N VAL A 28 -17.69 -7.90 1.89
CA VAL A 28 -17.41 -8.54 0.61
C VAL A 28 -17.44 -10.07 0.70
N GLY A 29 -17.06 -10.62 1.82
CA GLY A 29 -17.03 -12.08 2.06
C GLY A 29 -16.11 -12.85 1.12
N GLY A 30 -16.13 -14.18 1.21
CA GLY A 30 -15.39 -15.06 0.29
C GLY A 30 -13.88 -15.05 0.50
N GLY A 31 -13.14 -15.38 -0.55
CA GLY A 31 -11.68 -15.38 -0.54
C GLY A 31 -11.11 -13.96 -0.56
N ILE A 32 -10.23 -13.67 0.38
CA ILE A 32 -9.57 -12.37 0.50
C ILE A 32 -8.06 -12.56 0.53
N THR A 33 -7.35 -11.78 -0.26
CA THR A 33 -5.89 -11.75 -0.28
C THR A 33 -5.38 -10.32 -0.11
N PHE A 34 -4.47 -10.13 0.83
CA PHE A 34 -3.71 -8.91 1.00
C PHE A 34 -2.37 -9.07 0.31
N ILE A 35 -2.03 -8.16 -0.60
CA ILE A 35 -0.79 -8.18 -1.38
C ILE A 35 0.06 -6.98 -1.01
N CYS A 36 1.24 -7.25 -0.46
CA CYS A 36 2.22 -6.22 -0.12
C CYS A 36 3.05 -5.82 -1.34
N VAL A 37 3.14 -4.54 -1.62
CA VAL A 37 4.08 -4.00 -2.62
C VAL A 37 5.45 -3.80 -1.97
N LEU A 38 6.43 -4.57 -2.42
CA LEU A 38 7.80 -4.50 -1.93
C LEU A 38 8.61 -3.42 -2.68
N ASN A 39 9.58 -2.74 -2.01
CA ASN A 39 9.97 -2.97 -0.61
C ASN A 39 9.28 -1.99 0.37
N GLY A 40 8.76 -0.86 -0.11
CA GLY A 40 8.26 0.23 0.73
C GLY A 40 7.10 -0.16 1.63
N GLY A 41 6.14 -0.92 1.11
CA GLY A 41 4.93 -1.32 1.84
C GLY A 41 5.14 -2.29 3.00
N PHE A 42 6.31 -2.92 3.11
CA PHE A 42 6.57 -4.03 4.03
C PHE A 42 6.30 -3.73 5.51
N MET A 43 6.77 -2.60 6.04
CA MET A 43 6.61 -2.27 7.47
C MET A 43 5.13 -2.02 7.80
N PHE A 44 4.48 -1.20 7.01
CA PHE A 44 3.06 -0.92 7.12
C PHE A 44 2.20 -2.19 6.99
N PHE A 45 2.48 -3.01 5.98
CA PHE A 45 1.80 -4.28 5.74
C PHE A 45 1.92 -5.23 6.94
N SER A 46 3.13 -5.40 7.47
CA SER A 46 3.39 -6.30 8.60
C SER A 46 2.57 -5.93 9.84
N ASP A 47 2.42 -4.64 10.13
CA ASP A 47 1.64 -4.20 11.27
C ASP A 47 0.12 -4.29 11.00
N LEU A 48 -0.31 -3.95 9.79
CA LEU A 48 -1.70 -3.95 9.40
C LEU A 48 -2.33 -5.34 9.43
N VAL A 49 -1.69 -6.34 8.79
CA VAL A 49 -2.29 -7.68 8.64
C VAL A 49 -2.49 -8.39 9.97
N LYS A 50 -1.70 -8.08 10.99
CA LYS A 50 -1.88 -8.60 12.36
C LYS A 50 -3.16 -8.10 13.04
N LEU A 51 -3.74 -7.01 12.55
CA LEU A 51 -4.98 -6.41 13.09
C LEU A 51 -6.23 -6.81 12.29
N ILE A 52 -6.07 -7.61 11.24
CA ILE A 52 -7.18 -8.13 10.45
C ILE A 52 -7.74 -9.38 11.10
N ASN A 53 -9.03 -9.33 11.50
CA ASN A 53 -9.75 -10.39 12.20
C ASN A 53 -10.59 -11.27 11.25
N TYR A 54 -10.27 -11.29 9.97
CA TYR A 54 -10.91 -12.11 8.94
C TYR A 54 -9.87 -13.09 8.39
N PRO A 55 -10.25 -14.32 8.03
CA PRO A 55 -9.31 -15.25 7.38
C PRO A 55 -8.83 -14.69 6.04
N ILE A 56 -7.55 -14.42 5.93
CA ILE A 56 -6.93 -13.84 4.73
C ILE A 56 -5.75 -14.68 4.25
N LYS A 57 -5.50 -14.66 2.95
CA LYS A 57 -4.19 -14.99 2.39
C LYS A 57 -3.33 -13.73 2.36
N ILE A 58 -2.03 -13.91 2.46
CA ILE A 58 -1.05 -12.83 2.26
C ILE A 58 -0.09 -13.22 1.15
N ASP A 59 0.29 -12.24 0.33
CA ASP A 59 1.24 -12.41 -0.76
C ASP A 59 2.05 -11.13 -0.97
N PHE A 60 3.04 -11.19 -1.85
CA PHE A 60 3.99 -10.12 -2.10
C PHE A 60 4.19 -9.93 -3.59
N ILE A 61 4.24 -8.68 -4.03
CA ILE A 61 4.55 -8.29 -5.39
C ILE A 61 5.64 -7.22 -5.38
N GLN A 62 6.53 -7.22 -6.35
CA GLN A 62 7.56 -6.20 -6.46
C GLN A 62 7.59 -5.63 -7.88
N CYS A 63 7.51 -4.30 -7.97
CA CYS A 63 7.67 -3.56 -9.19
C CYS A 63 8.96 -2.74 -9.16
N LYS A 64 9.56 -2.57 -10.33
CA LYS A 64 10.64 -1.60 -10.55
C LYS A 64 10.30 -0.71 -11.73
N SER A 65 10.56 0.58 -11.61
CA SER A 65 10.52 1.50 -12.74
C SER A 65 11.92 1.59 -13.38
N TYR A 66 11.98 1.33 -14.66
CA TYR A 66 13.17 1.57 -15.45
C TYR A 66 13.01 2.90 -16.18
N ASN A 67 13.97 3.82 -15.96
CA ASN A 67 14.04 5.07 -16.71
C ASN A 67 14.81 4.80 -18.00
N ASP A 68 14.12 4.45 -19.07
CA ASP A 68 14.69 4.58 -20.40
C ASP A 68 14.36 5.97 -20.97
N MET A 69 15.22 6.53 -21.82
CA MET A 69 15.17 7.96 -22.23
C MET A 69 13.83 8.42 -22.86
N GLN A 70 12.85 7.52 -23.05
CA GLN A 70 11.57 7.83 -23.68
C GLN A 70 10.31 7.37 -22.96
N GLN A 71 10.37 6.44 -22.01
CA GLN A 71 9.21 6.00 -21.23
C GLN A 71 9.62 5.45 -19.85
N GLN A 72 8.84 5.82 -18.80
CA GLN A 72 8.88 5.10 -17.51
C GLN A 72 8.11 3.79 -17.69
N GLU A 73 8.79 2.70 -17.90
CA GLU A 73 8.17 1.39 -17.94
C GLU A 73 8.23 0.75 -16.56
N LEU A 74 7.05 0.34 -16.04
CA LEU A 74 6.93 -0.36 -14.79
C LEU A 74 6.97 -1.87 -15.06
N THR A 75 7.96 -2.55 -14.49
CA THR A 75 8.13 -4.00 -14.66
C THR A 75 7.90 -4.71 -13.35
N ILE A 76 7.10 -5.78 -13.35
CA ILE A 76 6.93 -6.70 -12.22
C ILE A 76 8.15 -7.61 -12.19
N VAL A 77 8.97 -7.51 -11.15
CA VAL A 77 10.20 -8.32 -10.96
C VAL A 77 10.00 -9.50 -10.02
N LYS A 78 8.96 -9.44 -9.14
CA LYS A 78 8.41 -10.57 -8.40
C LYS A 78 6.90 -10.50 -8.51
N ASP A 79 6.31 -11.55 -9.08
CA ASP A 79 4.86 -11.68 -9.15
C ASP A 79 4.31 -12.42 -7.92
N ILE A 80 2.99 -12.43 -7.79
CA ILE A 80 2.27 -13.19 -6.78
C ILE A 80 2.45 -14.69 -6.98
N ASP A 81 2.47 -15.44 -5.88
CA ASP A 81 2.54 -16.90 -5.89
C ASP A 81 1.14 -17.55 -5.68
N SER A 82 0.21 -16.79 -5.11
CA SER A 82 -1.13 -17.27 -4.77
C SER A 82 -2.08 -17.30 -5.98
N ASP A 83 -2.91 -18.33 -6.06
CA ASP A 83 -4.12 -18.27 -6.89
C ASP A 83 -5.12 -17.28 -6.25
N ILE A 84 -5.50 -16.26 -7.03
CA ILE A 84 -6.38 -15.17 -6.63
C ILE A 84 -7.70 -15.15 -7.42
N GLN A 85 -7.99 -16.22 -8.17
CA GLN A 85 -9.24 -16.33 -8.93
C GLN A 85 -10.45 -16.11 -8.00
N ASP A 86 -11.33 -15.19 -8.37
CA ASP A 86 -12.52 -14.78 -7.63
C ASP A 86 -12.28 -14.18 -6.23
N HIS A 87 -11.03 -13.90 -5.86
CA HIS A 87 -10.69 -13.24 -4.60
C HIS A 87 -10.93 -11.72 -4.64
N THR A 88 -11.28 -11.17 -3.50
CA THR A 88 -11.14 -9.73 -3.24
C THR A 88 -9.71 -9.43 -2.80
N ILE A 89 -9.08 -8.48 -3.46
CA ILE A 89 -7.68 -8.13 -3.27
C ILE A 89 -7.56 -6.77 -2.56
N PHE A 90 -6.70 -6.69 -1.56
CA PHE A 90 -6.23 -5.44 -0.97
C PHE A 90 -4.74 -5.28 -1.31
N ILE A 91 -4.42 -4.34 -2.20
CA ILE A 91 -3.03 -3.97 -2.53
C ILE A 91 -2.55 -2.99 -1.47
N VAL A 92 -1.50 -3.35 -0.74
CA VAL A 92 -0.96 -2.56 0.37
C VAL A 92 0.41 -2.01 0.01
N ASP A 93 0.57 -0.69 0.08
CA ASP A 93 1.83 0.01 -0.23
C ASP A 93 2.13 1.11 0.81
N ASP A 94 3.32 1.67 0.78
CA ASP A 94 3.72 2.78 1.65
C ASP A 94 3.08 4.10 1.24
N ILE A 95 3.08 4.43 -0.04
CA ILE A 95 2.59 5.72 -0.54
C ILE A 95 1.85 5.61 -1.87
N LEU A 96 0.73 6.29 -1.97
CA LEU A 96 0.05 6.55 -3.24
C LEU A 96 0.48 7.94 -3.74
N ASP A 97 1.47 7.97 -4.62
CA ASP A 97 2.04 9.21 -5.18
C ASP A 97 1.35 9.60 -6.49
N SER A 98 1.77 9.06 -7.62
CA SER A 98 1.15 9.32 -8.94
C SER A 98 0.01 8.35 -9.29
N GLY A 99 -0.08 7.25 -8.58
CA GLY A 99 -1.03 6.16 -8.85
C GLY A 99 -0.60 5.22 -9.98
N ASN A 100 0.52 5.46 -10.65
CA ASN A 100 0.94 4.64 -11.79
C ASN A 100 1.16 3.17 -11.38
N THR A 101 1.88 2.92 -10.28
CA THR A 101 2.08 1.56 -9.75
C THR A 101 0.75 0.88 -9.46
N MET A 102 -0.16 1.57 -8.78
CA MET A 102 -1.45 0.99 -8.42
C MET A 102 -2.32 0.68 -9.65
N ARG A 103 -2.35 1.56 -10.67
CA ARG A 103 -3.10 1.31 -11.92
C ARG A 103 -2.54 0.08 -12.64
N HIS A 104 -1.21 -0.02 -12.75
CA HIS A 104 -0.54 -1.16 -13.37
C HIS A 104 -0.87 -2.46 -12.62
N LEU A 105 -0.73 -2.48 -11.31
CA LEU A 105 -1.04 -3.64 -10.47
C LEU A 105 -2.52 -4.02 -10.53
N LYS A 106 -3.45 -3.07 -10.50
CA LYS A 106 -4.88 -3.34 -10.65
C LYS A 106 -5.18 -4.05 -11.98
N THR A 107 -4.59 -3.59 -13.09
CA THR A 107 -4.75 -4.21 -14.40
C THR A 107 -4.20 -5.63 -14.40
N HIS A 108 -2.98 -5.81 -13.88
CA HIS A 108 -2.33 -7.11 -13.78
C HIS A 108 -3.15 -8.13 -12.95
N LEU A 109 -3.58 -7.74 -11.75
CA LEU A 109 -4.35 -8.61 -10.86
C LEU A 109 -5.76 -8.92 -11.39
N LYS A 110 -6.37 -7.99 -12.12
CA LYS A 110 -7.63 -8.26 -12.85
C LYS A 110 -7.43 -9.34 -13.91
N TYR A 111 -6.34 -9.28 -14.65
CA TYR A 111 -5.99 -10.32 -15.64
C TYR A 111 -5.83 -11.70 -14.98
N HIS A 112 -5.34 -11.75 -13.73
CA HIS A 112 -5.23 -12.96 -12.91
C HIS A 112 -6.53 -13.37 -12.20
N GLY A 113 -7.68 -12.79 -12.54
CA GLY A 113 -8.99 -13.21 -12.08
C GLY A 113 -9.46 -12.60 -10.77
N ALA A 114 -8.81 -11.54 -10.27
CA ALA A 114 -9.27 -10.84 -9.09
C ALA A 114 -10.70 -10.28 -9.28
N LYS A 115 -11.60 -10.57 -8.33
CA LYS A 115 -13.01 -10.14 -8.36
C LYS A 115 -13.13 -8.64 -8.06
N ASN A 116 -12.64 -8.22 -6.92
CA ASN A 116 -12.59 -6.81 -6.50
C ASN A 116 -11.17 -6.45 -6.12
N ILE A 117 -10.78 -5.18 -6.31
CA ILE A 117 -9.45 -4.70 -5.91
C ILE A 117 -9.59 -3.36 -5.21
N PHE A 118 -9.11 -3.29 -3.98
CA PHE A 118 -8.99 -2.09 -3.16
C PHE A 118 -7.52 -1.75 -2.94
N THR A 119 -7.22 -0.47 -2.73
CA THR A 119 -5.86 -0.02 -2.38
C THR A 119 -5.81 0.42 -0.93
N VAL A 120 -4.67 0.20 -0.29
CA VAL A 120 -4.42 0.54 1.12
C VAL A 120 -3.02 1.13 1.21
N THR A 121 -2.88 2.37 1.67
CA THR A 121 -1.58 3.02 1.73
C THR A 121 -1.32 3.70 3.08
N ALA A 122 -0.07 3.80 3.48
CA ALA A 122 0.26 4.57 4.67
C ALA A 122 0.09 6.07 4.40
N VAL A 123 0.57 6.55 3.26
CA VAL A 123 0.42 7.95 2.83
C VAL A 123 -0.39 8.02 1.55
N TYR A 124 -1.37 8.92 1.52
CA TYR A 124 -2.18 9.25 0.34
C TYR A 124 -1.94 10.70 -0.07
N LYS A 125 -1.54 10.92 -1.33
CA LYS A 125 -1.45 12.26 -1.92
C LYS A 125 -2.77 12.62 -2.62
N GLU A 126 -3.39 13.72 -2.23
CA GLU A 126 -4.76 14.09 -2.63
C GLU A 126 -4.98 14.36 -4.13
N ASN A 127 -3.92 14.73 -4.83
CA ASN A 127 -3.98 15.01 -6.28
C ASN A 127 -4.10 13.76 -7.17
N VAL A 128 -4.31 12.60 -6.57
CA VAL A 128 -4.48 11.32 -7.27
C VAL A 128 -5.87 10.78 -6.99
N ASP A 129 -6.70 10.67 -8.04
CA ASP A 129 -8.05 10.12 -7.91
C ASP A 129 -8.00 8.58 -7.76
N PHE A 130 -8.17 8.14 -6.52
CA PHE A 130 -8.34 6.73 -6.12
C PHE A 130 -9.42 6.65 -5.04
N SER A 131 -10.68 6.67 -5.47
CA SER A 131 -11.85 6.68 -4.58
C SER A 131 -11.97 5.44 -3.70
N ASP A 132 -11.33 4.34 -4.08
CA ASP A 132 -11.30 3.06 -3.36
C ASP A 132 -10.01 2.84 -2.55
N ASN A 133 -9.28 3.92 -2.24
CA ASN A 133 -8.08 3.87 -1.39
C ASN A 133 -8.41 4.06 0.09
N TYR A 134 -7.86 3.18 0.90
CA TYR A 134 -7.83 3.28 2.36
C TYR A 134 -6.44 3.79 2.78
N PHE A 135 -6.36 4.68 3.77
CA PHE A 135 -5.08 5.27 4.17
C PHE A 135 -5.05 5.64 5.66
N ILE A 136 -3.84 5.81 6.21
CA ILE A 136 -3.65 6.30 7.59
C ILE A 136 -3.30 7.79 7.64
N TYR A 137 -2.71 8.35 6.57
CA TYR A 137 -2.35 9.75 6.52
C TYR A 137 -2.64 10.34 5.14
N LYS A 138 -3.43 11.41 5.12
CA LYS A 138 -3.67 12.21 3.91
C LYS A 138 -2.71 13.39 3.91
N GLN A 139 -1.91 13.51 2.85
CA GLN A 139 -1.02 14.65 2.67
C GLN A 139 -1.84 15.91 2.45
N PRO A 140 -1.51 17.03 3.13
CA PRO A 140 -2.12 18.33 2.82
C PRO A 140 -1.82 18.79 1.40
N ASP A 141 -2.76 19.53 0.81
CA ASP A 141 -2.58 20.13 -0.51
C ASP A 141 -1.42 21.13 -0.56
N ASN A 142 -0.92 21.37 -1.77
CA ASN A 142 0.13 22.35 -2.06
C ASN A 142 1.51 22.07 -1.45
N VAL A 143 1.77 20.87 -0.95
CA VAL A 143 3.09 20.43 -0.51
C VAL A 143 3.49 19.15 -1.26
N ASN A 144 4.77 18.99 -1.55
CA ASN A 144 5.29 17.77 -2.16
C ASN A 144 6.55 17.30 -1.42
N PRO A 145 6.39 16.88 -0.16
CA PRO A 145 7.52 16.46 0.66
C PRO A 145 8.05 15.09 0.25
N TRP A 146 9.29 14.83 0.58
CA TRP A 146 9.88 13.50 0.52
C TRP A 146 9.68 12.79 1.85
N TYR A 147 8.89 11.71 1.85
CA TYR A 147 8.60 10.93 3.05
C TYR A 147 9.66 9.85 3.28
N VAL A 148 10.01 9.63 4.55
CA VAL A 148 10.93 8.58 4.99
C VAL A 148 10.46 7.93 6.29
N GLY A 149 10.88 6.69 6.50
CA GLY A 149 10.50 5.89 7.65
C GLY A 149 9.24 5.06 7.41
N TYR A 150 9.01 4.11 8.27
CA TYR A 150 7.90 3.16 8.20
C TYR A 150 7.80 2.43 6.86
N GLY A 151 8.97 2.03 6.33
CA GLY A 151 9.14 1.38 5.03
C GLY A 151 9.66 2.28 3.91
N MET A 152 9.30 3.58 3.92
CA MET A 152 9.78 4.56 2.95
C MET A 152 11.25 4.90 3.17
N ASP A 153 11.99 5.14 2.09
CA ASP A 153 13.44 5.39 2.14
C ASP A 153 13.89 6.72 1.56
N ASP A 154 15.10 7.10 1.98
CA ASP A 154 15.96 8.05 1.27
C ASP A 154 17.26 7.33 0.92
N LYS A 155 17.52 7.12 -0.38
CA LYS A 155 18.71 6.43 -0.91
C LYS A 155 18.98 5.06 -0.25
N GLY A 156 17.92 4.31 0.04
CA GLY A 156 17.98 3.00 0.69
C GLY A 156 18.02 3.01 2.21
N TYR A 157 18.12 4.19 2.84
CA TYR A 157 18.18 4.34 4.29
C TYR A 157 16.84 4.74 4.91
N ASN A 158 16.75 4.67 6.24
CA ASN A 158 15.64 5.15 7.06
C ASN A 158 14.34 4.31 6.99
N ARG A 159 14.25 3.24 6.23
CA ARG A 159 13.05 2.37 6.19
C ARG A 159 12.66 1.83 7.57
N ASN A 160 13.65 1.62 8.46
CA ASN A 160 13.51 1.03 9.78
C ASN A 160 12.97 1.98 10.85
N LEU A 161 12.74 3.24 10.55
CA LEU A 161 12.17 4.19 11.52
C LEU A 161 10.70 3.82 11.81
N ASN A 162 10.32 3.80 13.09
CA ASN A 162 8.96 3.54 13.55
C ASN A 162 8.06 4.80 13.51
N SER A 163 8.33 5.71 12.59
CA SER A 163 7.62 6.97 12.39
C SER A 163 7.67 7.39 10.92
N ILE A 164 6.68 8.16 10.48
CA ILE A 164 6.72 8.81 9.17
C ILE A 164 7.28 10.22 9.34
N ASN A 165 8.28 10.57 8.56
CA ASN A 165 8.98 11.83 8.62
C ASN A 165 9.10 12.45 7.22
N ILE A 166 9.44 13.75 7.18
CA ILE A 166 9.78 14.50 5.97
C ILE A 166 11.26 14.91 6.04
N VAL A 167 11.95 14.71 4.94
CA VAL A 167 13.34 15.17 4.75
C VAL A 167 13.36 16.58 4.16
#